data_679ebf119961409fbcb5bfa7e158dec4
#
_entry.id   679ebf119961409fbcb5bfa7e158dec4
#
_cell.length_a   1.000
_cell.length_b   1.000
_cell.length_c   1.000
_cell.angle_alpha   90.00
_cell.angle_beta   90.00
_cell.angle_gamma   90.00
#
_symmetry.space_group_name_H-M   'P 1'
#
loop_
_entity.id
_entity.type
_entity.pdbx_description
1 polymer ?
#
loop_
_entity_poly.entity_id
_entity_poly.type
_entity_poly.pdbx_seq_one_letter_code
_entity_poly.pdbx_strand_id
1 'polypeptide(L)'
;MARAPSVLTIAGSDSGGGAGIQADLKTFAAHGVHGLSAIAALTAQNTRGVQAVHVPPVAFLKAQLDSVFADFDVRSVKIGMLANAKVIDTVADALEAYKPKHVVLDPVMVSSSGHTLLETRAIRRLVDRLLPLATVITPNIDEAVLLLDHTIGNDDEAEGALVELLALGAKAVLLKGGHLRGKNVIDRLDTGKALFEFEHPRLKVSGHGTGCTLSSAIAANLALKKSLPDACEAAGDYVFNALKTAYRPGKADLSVLKHIKA
;
A
#
# COMPACT_ATOMS: atom_id res chain seq x y z
N MET A 1 -31.65 4.90 -0.30
CA MET A 1 -30.49 4.83 0.60
C MET A 1 -29.29 5.49 -0.10
N ALA A 2 -28.48 6.29 0.61
CA ALA A 2 -27.25 6.83 0.03
C ALA A 2 -26.26 5.67 -0.24
N ARG A 3 -25.60 5.68 -1.42
CA ARG A 3 -24.58 4.67 -1.75
C ARG A 3 -23.32 4.95 -0.93
N ALA A 4 -22.79 3.93 -0.25
CA ALA A 4 -21.47 4.03 0.39
C ALA A 4 -20.39 4.21 -0.69
N PRO A 5 -19.36 5.05 -0.47
CA PRO A 5 -18.25 5.16 -1.41
C PRO A 5 -17.52 3.82 -1.53
N SER A 6 -17.18 3.43 -2.76
CA SER A 6 -16.50 2.18 -3.03
C SER A 6 -14.98 2.42 -3.22
N VAL A 7 -14.17 1.53 -2.66
CA VAL A 7 -12.69 1.52 -2.76
C VAL A 7 -12.26 0.15 -3.24
N LEU A 8 -11.45 0.12 -4.32
CA LEU A 8 -10.92 -1.12 -4.89
C LEU A 8 -9.50 -1.34 -4.42
N THR A 9 -9.19 -2.53 -3.91
CA THR A 9 -7.81 -3.00 -3.80
C THR A 9 -7.45 -3.91 -4.97
N ILE A 10 -6.28 -3.68 -5.56
CA ILE A 10 -5.65 -4.53 -6.57
C ILE A 10 -4.33 -5.01 -5.96
N ALA A 11 -4.30 -6.23 -5.44
CA ALA A 11 -3.16 -6.71 -4.68
C ALA A 11 -3.11 -8.24 -4.57
N GLY A 12 -2.05 -8.74 -3.96
CA GLY A 12 -1.92 -10.13 -3.56
C GLY A 12 -2.83 -10.49 -2.39
N SER A 13 -3.24 -11.76 -2.34
CA SER A 13 -4.00 -12.34 -1.24
C SER A 13 -3.06 -13.02 -0.25
N ASP A 14 -3.05 -12.59 1.01
CA ASP A 14 -2.32 -13.22 2.12
C ASP A 14 -3.22 -14.26 2.80
N SER A 15 -2.93 -15.55 2.60
CA SER A 15 -3.69 -16.64 3.24
C SER A 15 -3.58 -16.64 4.77
N GLY A 16 -2.55 -15.98 5.34
CA GLY A 16 -2.40 -15.77 6.78
C GLY A 16 -3.27 -14.64 7.33
N GLY A 17 -3.84 -13.82 6.45
CA GLY A 17 -4.83 -12.80 6.78
C GLY A 17 -4.30 -11.54 7.44
N GLY A 18 -2.96 -11.35 7.52
CA GLY A 18 -2.33 -10.20 8.18
C GLY A 18 -1.99 -9.03 7.25
N ALA A 19 -1.86 -9.28 5.93
CA ALA A 19 -1.50 -8.31 4.91
C ALA A 19 -2.38 -8.46 3.66
N GLY A 20 -1.93 -7.91 2.53
CA GLY A 20 -2.60 -8.04 1.23
C GLY A 20 -4.05 -7.58 1.25
N ILE A 21 -4.86 -8.12 0.34
CA ILE A 21 -6.28 -7.76 0.24
C ILE A 21 -7.05 -7.98 1.55
N GLN A 22 -6.62 -8.91 2.41
CA GLN A 22 -7.26 -9.17 3.69
C GLN A 22 -7.10 -8.01 4.66
N ALA A 23 -5.91 -7.41 4.75
CA ALA A 23 -5.68 -6.20 5.53
C ALA A 23 -6.42 -5.01 4.90
N ASP A 24 -6.41 -4.91 3.58
CA ASP A 24 -7.05 -3.83 2.83
C ASP A 24 -8.57 -3.81 3.09
N LEU A 25 -9.25 -4.93 2.90
CA LEU A 25 -10.70 -5.05 3.10
C LEU A 25 -11.13 -4.81 4.55
N LYS A 26 -10.33 -5.29 5.54
CA LYS A 26 -10.56 -5.00 6.96
C LYS A 26 -10.44 -3.50 7.23
N THR A 27 -9.45 -2.84 6.63
CA THR A 27 -9.23 -1.39 6.75
C THR A 27 -10.38 -0.62 6.12
N PHE A 28 -10.83 -1.00 4.93
CA PHE A 28 -11.99 -0.38 4.27
C PHE A 28 -13.26 -0.49 5.11
N ALA A 29 -13.52 -1.68 5.65
CA ALA A 29 -14.67 -1.90 6.55
C ALA A 29 -14.59 -1.02 7.80
N ALA A 30 -13.40 -0.89 8.42
CA ALA A 30 -13.18 -0.06 9.59
C ALA A 30 -13.39 1.45 9.31
N HIS A 31 -13.21 1.89 8.06
CA HIS A 31 -13.45 3.27 7.62
C HIS A 31 -14.88 3.50 7.09
N GLY A 32 -15.76 2.48 7.10
CA GLY A 32 -17.16 2.61 6.65
C GLY A 32 -17.31 2.79 5.13
N VAL A 33 -16.32 2.35 4.33
CA VAL A 33 -16.40 2.33 2.88
C VAL A 33 -16.66 0.91 2.35
N HIS A 34 -17.28 0.79 1.17
CA HIS A 34 -17.48 -0.51 0.53
C HIS A 34 -16.17 -0.98 -0.12
N GLY A 35 -15.59 -2.06 0.40
CA GLY A 35 -14.35 -2.64 -0.10
C GLY A 35 -14.58 -3.61 -1.25
N LEU A 36 -13.90 -3.37 -2.37
CA LEU A 36 -13.85 -4.21 -3.56
C LEU A 36 -12.44 -4.79 -3.70
N SER A 37 -12.28 -5.93 -4.35
CA SER A 37 -10.95 -6.53 -4.58
C SER A 37 -10.81 -7.13 -5.96
N ALA A 38 -9.63 -6.93 -6.57
CA ALA A 38 -9.13 -7.67 -7.73
C ALA A 38 -7.82 -8.35 -7.33
N ILE A 39 -7.76 -9.66 -7.45
CA ILE A 39 -6.64 -10.48 -6.95
C ILE A 39 -5.55 -10.54 -8.02
N ALA A 40 -4.41 -9.91 -7.73
CA ALA A 40 -3.24 -9.89 -8.60
C ALA A 40 -2.33 -11.13 -8.42
N ALA A 41 -2.27 -11.65 -7.20
CA ALA A 41 -1.51 -12.85 -6.84
C ALA A 41 -2.15 -13.54 -5.63
N LEU A 42 -1.83 -14.82 -5.46
CA LEU A 42 -2.21 -15.62 -4.29
C LEU A 42 -0.93 -16.10 -3.60
N THR A 43 -0.88 -16.05 -2.27
CA THR A 43 0.25 -16.60 -1.52
C THR A 43 -0.18 -17.77 -0.66
N ALA A 44 0.66 -18.81 -0.59
CA ALA A 44 0.66 -19.73 0.52
C ALA A 44 1.54 -19.13 1.61
N GLN A 45 0.92 -18.48 2.58
CA GLN A 45 1.60 -17.65 3.58
C GLN A 45 1.00 -17.86 4.97
N ASN A 46 1.85 -17.77 5.99
CA ASN A 46 1.47 -17.79 7.39
C ASN A 46 2.42 -16.89 8.20
N THR A 47 2.34 -16.90 9.53
CA THR A 47 3.18 -16.06 10.39
C THR A 47 4.68 -16.38 10.32
N ARG A 48 5.10 -17.49 9.71
CA ARG A 48 6.51 -17.85 9.49
C ARG A 48 7.08 -17.33 8.16
N GLY A 49 6.22 -16.88 7.22
CA GLY A 49 6.62 -16.34 5.93
C GLY A 49 5.82 -16.87 4.76
N VAL A 50 6.30 -16.56 3.56
CA VAL A 50 5.72 -16.95 2.27
C VAL A 50 6.37 -18.25 1.80
N GLN A 51 5.58 -19.30 1.53
CA GLN A 51 6.03 -20.60 1.05
C GLN A 51 5.88 -20.72 -0.47
N ALA A 52 4.84 -20.10 -1.05
CA ALA A 52 4.61 -20.12 -2.49
C ALA A 52 3.80 -18.89 -2.94
N VAL A 53 3.98 -18.52 -4.20
CA VAL A 53 3.21 -17.47 -4.87
C VAL A 53 2.62 -18.03 -6.15
N HIS A 54 1.33 -17.81 -6.37
CA HIS A 54 0.64 -18.13 -7.62
C HIS A 54 0.08 -16.85 -8.23
N VAL A 55 0.40 -16.60 -9.49
CA VAL A 55 -0.13 -15.46 -10.25
C VAL A 55 -1.23 -15.96 -11.17
N PRO A 56 -2.49 -15.56 -10.97
CA PRO A 56 -3.58 -15.89 -11.88
C PRO A 56 -3.29 -15.39 -13.31
N PRO A 57 -3.87 -16.02 -14.34
CA PRO A 57 -3.76 -15.48 -15.70
C PRO A 57 -4.19 -14.01 -15.77
N VAL A 58 -3.41 -13.17 -16.42
CA VAL A 58 -3.69 -11.72 -16.54
C VAL A 58 -5.05 -11.42 -17.18
N ALA A 59 -5.52 -12.31 -18.07
CA ALA A 59 -6.86 -12.21 -18.63
C ALA A 59 -7.96 -12.30 -17.56
N PHE A 60 -7.73 -13.10 -16.49
CA PHE A 60 -8.67 -13.19 -15.39
C PHE A 60 -8.60 -11.96 -14.46
N LEU A 61 -7.40 -11.42 -14.23
CA LEU A 61 -7.25 -10.15 -13.53
C LEU A 61 -8.00 -9.03 -14.27
N LYS A 62 -7.83 -8.96 -15.60
CA LYS A 62 -8.59 -8.00 -16.42
C LYS A 62 -10.10 -8.19 -16.28
N ALA A 63 -10.59 -9.42 -16.33
CA ALA A 63 -12.02 -9.71 -16.16
C ALA A 63 -12.54 -9.26 -14.78
N GLN A 64 -11.77 -9.41 -13.70
CA GLN A 64 -12.12 -8.90 -12.37
C GLN A 64 -12.25 -7.37 -12.40
N LEU A 65 -11.27 -6.67 -13.00
CA LEU A 65 -11.27 -5.20 -13.12
C LEU A 65 -12.45 -4.71 -13.93
N ASP A 66 -12.68 -5.30 -15.12
CA ASP A 66 -13.80 -4.94 -16.00
C ASP A 66 -15.14 -5.12 -15.28
N SER A 67 -15.33 -6.24 -14.57
CA SER A 67 -16.55 -6.51 -13.82
C SER A 67 -16.80 -5.49 -12.72
N VAL A 68 -15.76 -5.12 -11.96
CA VAL A 68 -15.86 -4.15 -10.87
C VAL A 68 -16.19 -2.75 -11.40
N PHE A 69 -15.44 -2.29 -12.39
CA PHE A 69 -15.64 -0.94 -12.95
C PHE A 69 -16.95 -0.79 -13.74
N ALA A 70 -17.50 -1.89 -14.25
CA ALA A 70 -18.79 -1.87 -14.96
C ALA A 70 -19.98 -1.60 -14.04
N ASP A 71 -19.91 -1.94 -12.75
CA ASP A 71 -21.03 -1.87 -11.82
C ASP A 71 -20.87 -0.84 -10.69
N PHE A 72 -19.63 -0.65 -10.20
CA PHE A 72 -19.36 0.14 -9.00
C PHE A 72 -18.80 1.53 -9.31
N ASP A 73 -19.24 2.56 -8.55
CA ASP A 73 -18.62 3.89 -8.52
C ASP A 73 -17.33 3.83 -7.68
N VAL A 74 -16.23 3.38 -8.30
CA VAL A 74 -14.92 3.23 -7.65
C VAL A 74 -14.27 4.61 -7.49
N ARG A 75 -14.29 5.15 -6.26
CA ARG A 75 -13.76 6.49 -5.96
C ARG A 75 -12.27 6.52 -5.72
N SER A 76 -11.71 5.43 -5.22
CA SER A 76 -10.29 5.29 -4.95
C SER A 76 -9.84 3.87 -5.22
N VAL A 77 -8.62 3.72 -5.71
CA VAL A 77 -7.94 2.44 -5.93
C VAL A 77 -6.70 2.40 -5.05
N LYS A 78 -6.51 1.31 -4.31
CA LYS A 78 -5.24 0.98 -3.65
C LYS A 78 -4.57 -0.14 -4.43
N ILE A 79 -3.30 0.04 -4.74
CA ILE A 79 -2.48 -0.98 -5.40
C ILE A 79 -1.43 -1.48 -4.39
N GLY A 80 -1.29 -2.81 -4.27
CA GLY A 80 -0.25 -3.44 -3.47
C GLY A 80 0.64 -4.36 -4.30
N MET A 81 0.91 -5.59 -3.82
CA MET A 81 1.75 -6.58 -4.51
C MET A 81 1.20 -6.97 -5.89
N LEU A 82 2.02 -6.82 -6.95
CA LEU A 82 1.67 -7.10 -8.36
C LEU A 82 2.48 -8.25 -8.99
N ALA A 83 3.47 -8.79 -8.30
CA ALA A 83 4.31 -9.92 -8.68
C ALA A 83 5.20 -9.73 -9.91
N ASN A 84 4.70 -9.32 -11.08
CA ASN A 84 5.47 -9.26 -12.33
C ASN A 84 5.00 -8.16 -13.29
N ALA A 85 5.79 -7.94 -14.36
CA ALA A 85 5.56 -6.89 -15.34
C ALA A 85 4.22 -7.02 -16.10
N LYS A 86 3.76 -8.24 -16.40
CA LYS A 86 2.48 -8.45 -17.12
C LYS A 86 1.27 -8.02 -16.28
N VAL A 87 1.33 -8.27 -14.97
CA VAL A 87 0.31 -7.81 -14.03
C VAL A 87 0.32 -6.29 -13.94
N ILE A 88 1.53 -5.68 -13.85
CA ILE A 88 1.69 -4.21 -13.85
C ILE A 88 1.05 -3.59 -15.09
N ASP A 89 1.34 -4.13 -16.28
CA ASP A 89 0.76 -3.62 -17.53
C ASP A 89 -0.76 -3.71 -17.53
N THR A 90 -1.32 -4.85 -17.13
CA THR A 90 -2.77 -5.05 -17.06
C THR A 90 -3.45 -4.06 -16.11
N VAL A 91 -2.81 -3.76 -14.97
CA VAL A 91 -3.32 -2.78 -14.00
C VAL A 91 -3.21 -1.37 -14.57
N ALA A 92 -2.08 -1.00 -15.17
CA ALA A 92 -1.88 0.31 -15.78
C ALA A 92 -2.90 0.57 -16.90
N ASP A 93 -3.10 -0.39 -17.81
CA ASP A 93 -4.09 -0.30 -18.89
C ASP A 93 -5.51 -0.07 -18.34
N ALA A 94 -5.88 -0.75 -17.23
CA ALA A 94 -7.17 -0.55 -16.58
C ALA A 94 -7.28 0.86 -15.96
N LEU A 95 -6.23 1.35 -15.28
CA LEU A 95 -6.24 2.70 -14.70
C LEU A 95 -6.34 3.78 -15.79
N GLU A 96 -5.66 3.60 -16.92
CA GLU A 96 -5.73 4.51 -18.07
C GLU A 96 -7.14 4.51 -18.72
N ALA A 97 -7.79 3.34 -18.77
CA ALA A 97 -9.13 3.19 -19.35
C ALA A 97 -10.22 3.76 -18.42
N TYR A 98 -10.22 3.37 -17.15
CA TYR A 98 -11.29 3.70 -16.20
C TYR A 98 -11.07 5.00 -15.43
N LYS A 99 -9.85 5.52 -15.37
CA LYS A 99 -9.44 6.82 -14.78
C LYS A 99 -10.03 7.07 -13.38
N PRO A 100 -9.81 6.17 -12.40
CA PRO A 100 -10.30 6.38 -11.06
C PRO A 100 -9.73 7.69 -10.48
N LYS A 101 -10.52 8.39 -9.66
CA LYS A 101 -10.17 9.73 -9.16
C LYS A 101 -8.89 9.72 -8.32
N HIS A 102 -8.70 8.70 -7.49
CA HIS A 102 -7.56 8.56 -6.60
C HIS A 102 -6.92 7.19 -6.76
N VAL A 103 -5.60 7.14 -6.87
CA VAL A 103 -4.79 5.92 -6.92
C VAL A 103 -3.71 6.02 -5.87
N VAL A 104 -3.72 5.12 -4.89
CA VAL A 104 -2.69 4.97 -3.85
C VAL A 104 -1.87 3.74 -4.20
N LEU A 105 -0.59 3.95 -4.53
CA LEU A 105 0.33 2.88 -4.89
C LEU A 105 1.27 2.57 -3.73
N ASP A 106 1.10 1.41 -3.11
CA ASP A 106 2.06 0.82 -2.16
C ASP A 106 3.00 -0.10 -2.97
N PRO A 107 4.27 0.31 -3.23
CA PRO A 107 5.15 -0.41 -4.13
C PRO A 107 5.78 -1.62 -3.46
N VAL A 108 4.96 -2.61 -3.11
CA VAL A 108 5.36 -3.80 -2.37
C VAL A 108 6.32 -4.66 -3.19
N MET A 109 7.59 -4.69 -2.82
CA MET A 109 8.65 -5.44 -3.50
C MET A 109 9.13 -6.64 -2.70
N VAL A 110 9.11 -6.54 -1.36
CA VAL A 110 9.60 -7.56 -0.44
C VAL A 110 8.59 -7.75 0.70
N SER A 111 8.40 -9.00 1.12
CA SER A 111 7.56 -9.29 2.30
C SER A 111 8.27 -8.94 3.60
N SER A 112 7.51 -8.80 4.70
CA SER A 112 8.08 -8.61 6.05
C SER A 112 9.04 -9.75 6.48
N SER A 113 8.97 -10.91 5.81
CA SER A 113 9.87 -12.05 6.04
C SER A 113 11.07 -12.09 5.09
N GLY A 114 11.27 -11.04 4.25
CA GLY A 114 12.38 -10.95 3.31
C GLY A 114 12.19 -11.70 1.98
N HIS A 115 11.00 -12.26 1.72
CA HIS A 115 10.73 -12.94 0.44
C HIS A 115 10.46 -11.90 -0.65
N THR A 116 11.11 -12.04 -1.83
CA THR A 116 10.89 -11.19 -3.00
C THR A 116 9.47 -11.40 -3.54
N LEU A 117 8.68 -10.34 -3.58
CA LEU A 117 7.28 -10.32 -4.03
C LEU A 117 7.08 -9.67 -5.40
N LEU A 118 8.05 -8.90 -5.86
CA LEU A 118 8.08 -8.30 -7.19
C LEU A 118 9.36 -8.74 -7.91
N GLU A 119 9.24 -9.25 -9.12
CA GLU A 119 10.41 -9.56 -9.94
C GLU A 119 11.27 -8.29 -10.16
N THR A 120 12.58 -8.36 -9.92
CA THR A 120 13.49 -7.21 -10.04
C THR A 120 13.37 -6.49 -11.40
N ARG A 121 13.25 -7.28 -12.49
CA ARG A 121 13.03 -6.74 -13.85
C ARG A 121 11.71 -5.99 -14.02
N ALA A 122 10.75 -6.14 -13.09
CA ALA A 122 9.46 -5.46 -13.13
C ALA A 122 9.48 -4.10 -12.42
N ILE A 123 10.53 -3.76 -11.64
CA ILE A 123 10.64 -2.49 -10.93
C ILE A 123 10.60 -1.33 -11.94
N ARG A 124 11.39 -1.40 -13.02
CA ARG A 124 11.38 -0.39 -14.06
C ARG A 124 9.99 -0.22 -14.68
N ARG A 125 9.28 -1.35 -14.89
CA ARG A 125 7.92 -1.29 -15.45
C ARG A 125 6.93 -0.63 -14.49
N LEU A 126 7.09 -0.84 -13.18
CA LEU A 126 6.29 -0.16 -12.16
C LEU A 126 6.53 1.35 -12.22
N VAL A 127 7.80 1.78 -12.29
CA VAL A 127 8.18 3.20 -12.40
C VAL A 127 7.56 3.80 -13.67
N ASP A 128 7.78 3.19 -14.83
CA ASP A 128 7.38 3.77 -16.11
C ASP A 128 5.84 3.81 -16.31
N ARG A 129 5.11 2.81 -15.76
CA ARG A 129 3.68 2.67 -16.04
C ARG A 129 2.75 3.11 -14.90
N LEU A 130 3.13 2.92 -13.64
CA LEU A 130 2.22 3.15 -12.52
C LEU A 130 2.49 4.42 -11.72
N LEU A 131 3.75 4.83 -11.56
CA LEU A 131 4.06 6.05 -10.83
C LEU A 131 3.33 7.30 -11.40
N PRO A 132 3.32 7.54 -12.72
CA PRO A 132 2.63 8.70 -13.29
C PRO A 132 1.10 8.67 -13.10
N LEU A 133 0.52 7.49 -12.90
CA LEU A 133 -0.92 7.31 -12.69
C LEU A 133 -1.31 7.48 -11.21
N ALA A 134 -0.36 7.30 -10.28
CA ALA A 134 -0.61 7.38 -8.86
C ALA A 134 -0.91 8.81 -8.39
N THR A 135 -1.89 8.96 -7.49
CA THR A 135 -2.13 10.19 -6.72
C THR A 135 -1.03 10.35 -5.67
N VAL A 136 -0.63 9.24 -5.04
CA VAL A 136 0.44 9.15 -4.06
C VAL A 136 1.06 7.76 -4.10
N ILE A 137 2.38 7.68 -3.97
CA ILE A 137 3.09 6.45 -3.69
C ILE A 137 3.50 6.39 -2.22
N THR A 138 3.54 5.19 -1.63
CA THR A 138 3.80 5.02 -0.19
C THR A 138 4.98 4.06 0.08
N PRO A 139 6.19 4.31 -0.45
CA PRO A 139 7.33 3.45 -0.21
C PRO A 139 7.78 3.52 1.26
N ASN A 140 8.30 2.41 1.79
CA ASN A 140 9.18 2.44 2.95
C ASN A 140 10.62 2.71 2.50
N ILE A 141 11.57 2.83 3.44
CA ILE A 141 12.97 3.13 3.13
C ILE A 141 13.58 2.05 2.23
N ASP A 142 13.34 0.76 2.49
CA ASP A 142 13.91 -0.32 1.69
C ASP A 142 13.33 -0.33 0.25
N GLU A 143 12.06 -0.03 0.10
CA GLU A 143 11.40 0.13 -1.19
C GLU A 143 11.93 1.37 -1.94
N ALA A 144 12.16 2.49 -1.24
CA ALA A 144 12.78 3.69 -1.82
C ALA A 144 14.20 3.40 -2.29
N VAL A 145 15.01 2.68 -1.51
CA VAL A 145 16.36 2.21 -1.91
C VAL A 145 16.31 1.40 -3.20
N LEU A 146 15.34 0.48 -3.34
CA LEU A 146 15.17 -0.30 -4.57
C LEU A 146 14.70 0.52 -5.78
N LEU A 147 13.93 1.59 -5.56
CA LEU A 147 13.46 2.48 -6.61
C LEU A 147 14.56 3.44 -7.10
N LEU A 148 15.43 3.89 -6.20
CA LEU A 148 16.47 4.91 -6.45
C LEU A 148 17.85 4.31 -6.71
N ASP A 149 18.06 3.01 -6.40
CA ASP A 149 19.32 2.28 -6.54
C ASP A 149 20.48 2.88 -5.69
N HIS A 150 20.15 3.47 -4.53
CA HIS A 150 21.13 3.91 -3.54
C HIS A 150 20.59 3.84 -2.11
N THR A 151 21.48 3.86 -1.11
CA THR A 151 21.13 3.71 0.31
C THR A 151 20.54 5.00 0.89
N ILE A 152 19.65 4.84 1.87
CA ILE A 152 19.04 5.91 2.68
C ILE A 152 19.18 5.49 4.15
N GLY A 153 20.07 6.17 4.89
CA GLY A 153 20.44 5.77 6.25
C GLY A 153 20.07 6.75 7.37
N ASN A 154 19.63 7.96 7.03
CA ASN A 154 19.28 9.01 7.97
C ASN A 154 18.16 9.92 7.44
N ASP A 155 17.74 10.87 8.28
CA ASP A 155 16.62 11.77 7.97
C ASP A 155 16.93 12.74 6.81
N ASP A 156 18.15 13.27 6.71
CA ASP A 156 18.55 14.19 5.63
C ASP A 156 18.54 13.47 4.27
N GLU A 157 19.04 12.24 4.23
CA GLU A 157 18.99 11.39 3.03
C GLU A 157 17.55 11.01 2.65
N ALA A 158 16.67 10.82 3.65
CA ALA A 158 15.26 10.55 3.42
C ALA A 158 14.53 11.76 2.79
N GLU A 159 14.88 12.99 3.18
CA GLU A 159 14.36 14.21 2.53
C GLU A 159 14.86 14.33 1.10
N GLY A 160 16.15 14.05 0.84
CA GLY A 160 16.69 14.01 -0.53
C GLY A 160 15.97 12.98 -1.41
N ALA A 161 15.72 11.79 -0.86
CA ALA A 161 15.01 10.71 -1.55
C ALA A 161 13.57 11.08 -1.98
N LEU A 162 12.86 11.94 -1.22
CA LEU A 162 11.54 12.43 -1.63
C LEU A 162 11.59 13.18 -2.97
N VAL A 163 12.58 14.06 -3.14
CA VAL A 163 12.77 14.84 -4.37
C VAL A 163 13.06 13.90 -5.54
N GLU A 164 13.93 12.90 -5.33
CA GLU A 164 14.28 11.93 -6.37
C GLU A 164 13.09 11.02 -6.75
N LEU A 165 12.31 10.58 -5.76
CA LEU A 165 11.10 9.78 -6.01
C LEU A 165 10.02 10.57 -6.78
N LEU A 166 9.87 11.87 -6.51
CA LEU A 166 9.02 12.76 -7.31
C LEU A 166 9.55 12.88 -8.75
N ALA A 167 10.87 12.97 -8.93
CA ALA A 167 11.49 13.03 -10.26
C ALA A 167 11.28 11.75 -11.09
N LEU A 168 11.01 10.60 -10.46
CA LEU A 168 10.60 9.38 -11.16
C LEU A 168 9.18 9.45 -11.74
N GLY A 169 8.44 10.54 -11.51
CA GLY A 169 7.11 10.77 -12.09
C GLY A 169 5.94 10.64 -11.11
N ALA A 170 6.18 10.39 -9.84
CA ALA A 170 5.13 10.39 -8.82
C ALA A 170 4.57 11.80 -8.60
N LYS A 171 3.24 11.93 -8.39
CA LYS A 171 2.60 13.23 -8.11
C LYS A 171 2.75 13.67 -6.66
N ALA A 172 2.82 12.70 -5.76
CA ALA A 172 3.12 12.88 -4.34
C ALA A 172 3.78 11.59 -3.81
N VAL A 173 4.61 11.74 -2.78
CA VAL A 173 5.32 10.64 -2.13
C VAL A 173 5.08 10.71 -0.63
N LEU A 174 4.58 9.64 -0.03
CA LEU A 174 4.61 9.43 1.42
C LEU A 174 5.71 8.42 1.75
N LEU A 175 6.89 8.90 2.13
CA LEU A 175 8.01 8.06 2.55
C LEU A 175 7.83 7.63 4.00
N LYS A 176 7.69 6.32 4.23
CA LYS A 176 7.46 5.72 5.55
C LYS A 176 8.77 5.65 6.35
N GLY A 177 8.87 6.34 7.49
CA GLY A 177 10.07 6.42 8.33
C GLY A 177 10.29 5.24 9.29
N GLY A 178 9.44 4.23 9.25
CA GLY A 178 9.46 3.12 10.20
C GLY A 178 10.77 2.34 10.27
N HIS A 179 11.57 2.29 9.21
CA HIS A 179 12.87 1.59 9.12
C HIS A 179 14.06 2.44 9.56
N LEU A 180 13.92 3.77 9.67
CA LEU A 180 14.95 4.63 10.23
C LEU A 180 15.03 4.45 11.76
N ARG A 181 16.19 4.77 12.33
CA ARG A 181 16.40 4.67 13.79
C ARG A 181 15.83 5.91 14.48
N GLY A 182 15.39 5.78 15.73
CA GLY A 182 14.91 6.91 16.52
C GLY A 182 13.85 6.50 17.56
N LYS A 183 13.52 7.45 18.43
CA LYS A 183 12.44 7.30 19.42
C LYS A 183 11.07 7.38 18.79
N ASN A 184 10.97 8.10 17.68
CA ASN A 184 9.75 8.33 16.93
C ASN A 184 9.88 7.72 15.52
N VAL A 185 8.75 7.48 14.89
CA VAL A 185 8.60 7.19 13.47
C VAL A 185 8.08 8.46 12.83
N ILE A 186 8.76 8.96 11.80
CA ILE A 186 8.38 10.16 11.07
C ILE A 186 8.09 9.75 9.63
N ASP A 187 6.83 9.81 9.24
CA ASP A 187 6.41 9.62 7.84
C ASP A 187 6.35 10.99 7.15
N ARG A 188 6.97 11.12 5.98
CA ARG A 188 7.12 12.39 5.25
C ARG A 188 6.32 12.36 3.96
N LEU A 189 5.39 13.31 3.81
CA LEU A 189 4.62 13.50 2.58
C LEU A 189 5.13 14.71 1.83
N ASP A 190 5.68 14.49 0.64
CA ASP A 190 5.94 15.56 -0.31
C ASP A 190 4.90 15.51 -1.45
N THR A 191 4.22 16.64 -1.65
CA THR A 191 3.20 16.84 -2.69
C THR A 191 3.75 17.52 -3.94
N GLY A 192 5.06 17.75 -4.03
CA GLY A 192 5.70 18.60 -5.03
C GLY A 192 5.42 20.11 -4.85
N LYS A 193 4.63 20.48 -3.83
CA LYS A 193 4.28 21.87 -3.47
C LYS A 193 4.50 22.19 -2.01
N ALA A 194 4.41 21.19 -1.14
CA ALA A 194 4.55 21.31 0.30
C ALA A 194 4.99 19.98 0.89
N LEU A 195 5.83 20.05 1.91
CA LEU A 195 6.28 18.94 2.73
C LEU A 195 5.48 18.91 4.04
N PHE A 196 5.04 17.71 4.44
CA PHE A 196 4.34 17.46 5.71
C PHE A 196 5.05 16.33 6.43
N GLU A 197 5.14 16.41 7.75
CA GLU A 197 5.66 15.35 8.61
C GLU A 197 4.58 14.87 9.58
N PHE A 198 4.48 13.53 9.72
CA PHE A 198 3.56 12.87 10.64
C PHE A 198 4.38 12.03 11.61
N GLU A 199 4.35 12.40 12.88
CA GLU A 199 5.20 11.80 13.90
C GLU A 199 4.39 10.95 14.89
N HIS A 200 4.88 9.73 15.16
CA HIS A 200 4.32 8.84 16.16
C HIS A 200 5.45 8.23 17.03
N PRO A 201 5.21 8.00 18.33
CA PRO A 201 6.15 7.26 19.17
C PRO A 201 6.40 5.87 18.60
N ARG A 202 7.66 5.42 18.58
CA ARG A 202 8.01 4.07 18.12
C ARG A 202 7.53 3.02 19.12
N LEU A 203 6.71 2.10 18.66
CA LEU A 203 6.24 0.96 19.44
C LEU A 203 7.22 -0.21 19.34
N LYS A 204 7.40 -0.96 20.44
CA LYS A 204 8.21 -2.18 20.47
C LYS A 204 7.39 -3.38 19.98
N VAL A 205 6.80 -3.26 18.80
CA VAL A 205 5.95 -4.29 18.17
C VAL A 205 6.36 -4.44 16.71
N SER A 206 6.65 -5.65 16.28
CA SER A 206 6.81 -5.98 14.86
C SER A 206 5.44 -6.31 14.29
N GLY A 207 4.89 -5.39 13.49
CA GLY A 207 3.55 -5.52 12.89
C GLY A 207 3.62 -5.97 11.44
N HIS A 208 2.90 -7.05 11.10
CA HIS A 208 2.71 -7.50 9.73
C HIS A 208 1.52 -6.77 9.08
N GLY A 209 1.68 -6.31 7.84
CA GLY A 209 0.63 -5.63 7.09
C GLY A 209 0.45 -4.14 7.42
N THR A 210 1.40 -3.50 8.13
CA THR A 210 1.34 -2.06 8.44
C THR A 210 1.29 -1.20 7.19
N GLY A 211 2.13 -1.47 6.18
CA GLY A 211 2.15 -0.75 4.90
C GLY A 211 0.83 -0.90 4.14
N CYS A 212 0.33 -2.15 4.00
CA CYS A 212 -0.96 -2.41 3.38
C CYS A 212 -2.11 -1.66 4.10
N THR A 213 -2.10 -1.67 5.44
CA THR A 213 -3.10 -0.97 6.25
C THR A 213 -3.02 0.55 6.05
N LEU A 214 -1.81 1.12 6.06
CA LEU A 214 -1.60 2.56 5.86
C LEU A 214 -2.12 3.02 4.48
N SER A 215 -1.65 2.38 3.41
CA SER A 215 -2.04 2.72 2.04
C SER A 215 -3.54 2.54 1.80
N SER A 216 -4.16 1.52 2.42
CA SER A 216 -5.60 1.30 2.36
C SER A 216 -6.41 2.34 3.15
N ALA A 217 -5.92 2.76 4.31
CA ALA A 217 -6.55 3.83 5.09
C ALA A 217 -6.47 5.16 4.35
N ILE A 218 -5.34 5.47 3.67
CA ILE A 218 -5.24 6.65 2.79
C ILE A 218 -6.29 6.57 1.67
N ALA A 219 -6.39 5.44 0.98
CA ALA A 219 -7.36 5.26 -0.10
C ALA A 219 -8.81 5.42 0.38
N ALA A 220 -9.14 4.88 1.57
CA ALA A 220 -10.46 5.04 2.18
C ALA A 220 -10.76 6.50 2.54
N ASN A 221 -9.82 7.21 3.15
CA ASN A 221 -9.96 8.61 3.53
C ASN A 221 -10.10 9.54 2.30
N LEU A 222 -9.37 9.27 1.20
CA LEU A 222 -9.54 9.99 -0.07
C LEU A 222 -10.93 9.74 -0.69
N ALA A 223 -11.45 8.51 -0.62
CA ALA A 223 -12.81 8.20 -1.06
C ALA A 223 -13.87 8.92 -0.23
N LEU A 224 -13.59 9.18 1.04
CA LEU A 224 -14.38 9.99 1.97
C LEU A 224 -14.15 11.50 1.81
N LYS A 225 -13.42 11.94 0.75
CA LYS A 225 -13.18 13.32 0.36
C LYS A 225 -12.26 14.13 1.31
N LYS A 226 -11.43 13.49 2.12
CA LYS A 226 -10.36 14.20 2.84
C LYS A 226 -9.31 14.71 1.84
N SER A 227 -8.59 15.77 2.21
CA SER A 227 -7.38 16.20 1.49
C SER A 227 -6.30 15.14 1.59
N LEU A 228 -5.28 15.14 0.72
CA LEU A 228 -4.21 14.16 0.77
C LEU A 228 -3.42 14.22 2.09
N PRO A 229 -3.02 15.41 2.61
CA PRO A 229 -2.37 15.48 3.93
C PRO A 229 -3.25 14.93 5.06
N ASP A 230 -4.53 15.34 5.14
CA ASP A 230 -5.45 14.84 6.19
C ASP A 230 -5.70 13.34 6.06
N ALA A 231 -5.68 12.79 4.84
CA ALA A 231 -5.82 11.35 4.60
C ALA A 231 -4.59 10.58 5.08
N CYS A 232 -3.38 11.12 4.89
CA CYS A 232 -2.13 10.52 5.35
C CYS A 232 -2.02 10.58 6.88
N GLU A 233 -2.30 11.72 7.50
CA GLU A 233 -2.31 11.90 8.96
C GLU A 233 -3.28 10.91 9.62
N ALA A 234 -4.54 10.91 9.20
CA ALA A 234 -5.55 10.00 9.74
C ALA A 234 -5.20 8.52 9.54
N ALA A 235 -4.50 8.18 8.44
CA ALA A 235 -4.04 6.82 8.18
C ALA A 235 -2.89 6.43 9.12
N GLY A 236 -1.94 7.33 9.40
CA GLY A 236 -0.86 7.13 10.37
C GLY A 236 -1.42 6.89 11.78
N ASP A 237 -2.35 7.74 12.23
CA ASP A 237 -3.05 7.59 13.51
C ASP A 237 -3.78 6.24 13.61
N TYR A 238 -4.46 5.84 12.54
CA TYR A 238 -5.16 4.56 12.50
C TYR A 238 -4.21 3.38 12.64
N VAL A 239 -3.10 3.36 11.88
CA VAL A 239 -2.07 2.31 11.97
C VAL A 239 -1.44 2.28 13.35
N PHE A 240 -1.07 3.43 13.92
CA PHE A 240 -0.50 3.52 15.25
C PHE A 240 -1.44 2.93 16.32
N ASN A 241 -2.74 3.25 16.27
CA ASN A 241 -3.72 2.72 17.20
C ASN A 241 -3.96 1.21 17.02
N ALA A 242 -3.98 0.72 15.75
CA ALA A 242 -4.11 -0.70 15.44
C ALA A 242 -2.89 -1.51 15.90
N LEU A 243 -1.68 -0.93 15.84
CA LEU A 243 -0.44 -1.51 16.36
C LEU A 243 -0.44 -1.62 17.88
N LYS A 244 -0.95 -0.62 18.62
CA LYS A 244 -1.05 -0.67 20.08
C LYS A 244 -1.85 -1.88 20.58
N THR A 245 -2.78 -2.36 19.78
CA THR A 245 -3.66 -3.48 20.08
C THR A 245 -3.37 -4.72 19.24
N ALA A 246 -2.20 -4.76 18.58
CA ALA A 246 -1.76 -5.88 17.77
C ALA A 246 -1.73 -7.19 18.56
N TYR A 247 -1.99 -8.30 17.90
CA TYR A 247 -2.06 -9.62 18.52
C TYR A 247 -1.32 -10.68 17.68
N ARG A 248 -0.99 -11.80 18.29
CA ARG A 248 -0.29 -12.92 17.64
C ARG A 248 -1.28 -14.04 17.30
N PRO A 249 -1.68 -14.20 16.04
CA PRO A 249 -2.64 -15.25 15.65
C PRO A 249 -1.99 -16.61 15.41
N GLY A 250 -0.69 -16.64 15.14
CA GLY A 250 0.05 -17.85 14.75
C GLY A 250 1.14 -18.25 15.76
N LYS A 251 1.97 -19.21 15.34
CA LYS A 251 3.04 -19.78 16.18
C LYS A 251 4.36 -19.00 16.12
N ALA A 252 4.55 -18.12 15.13
CA ALA A 252 5.74 -17.27 15.03
C ALA A 252 5.58 -15.99 15.86
N ASP A 253 6.71 -15.33 16.14
CA ASP A 253 6.76 -14.05 16.85
C ASP A 253 6.43 -12.88 15.90
N LEU A 254 5.27 -12.96 15.24
CA LEU A 254 4.76 -11.98 14.32
C LEU A 254 3.37 -11.51 14.77
N SER A 255 3.22 -10.23 15.00
CA SER A 255 1.94 -9.62 15.36
C SER A 255 1.21 -9.14 14.11
N VAL A 256 -0.11 -9.21 14.12
CA VAL A 256 -1.00 -8.59 13.12
C VAL A 256 -1.81 -7.48 13.75
N LEU A 257 -2.19 -6.50 12.95
CA LEU A 257 -2.93 -5.33 13.41
C LEU A 257 -4.38 -5.71 13.76
N LYS A 258 -4.91 -5.09 14.82
CA LYS A 258 -6.34 -5.17 15.15
C LYS A 258 -7.08 -4.05 14.41
N HIS A 259 -7.64 -4.37 13.25
CA HIS A 259 -8.27 -3.39 12.34
C HIS A 259 -9.62 -2.86 12.85
N ILE A 260 -10.37 -3.65 13.61
CA ILE A 260 -11.70 -3.29 14.10
C ILE A 260 -11.61 -3.16 15.62
N LYS A 261 -12.04 -2.01 16.16
CA LYS A 261 -12.25 -1.87 17.61
C LYS A 261 -13.45 -2.73 18.00
N ALA A 262 -13.26 -3.54 19.06
CA ALA A 262 -14.39 -4.22 19.70
C ALA A 262 -15.27 -3.20 20.39
#